data_139c5b8eab16eee3157fd1c7cb194178
#
_entry.id   139c5b8eab16eee3157fd1c7cb194178
#
_cell.length_a   1.000
_cell.length_b   1.000
_cell.length_c   1.000
_cell.angle_alpha   90.00
_cell.angle_beta   90.00
_cell.angle_gamma   90.00
#
_symmetry.space_group_name_H-M   'P 1'
#
loop_
_entity.id
_entity.type
_entity.pdbx_description
1 polymer ?
#
loop_
_entity_poly.entity_id
_entity_poly.type
_entity_poly.pdbx_seq_one_letter_code
_entity_poly.pdbx_strand_id
1 'polypeptide(L)'
;MAHCHVCDSPGLKPIHTAGRRIGLVSSDVRAFDAPVAWAACPRCATLQKVLDRDWHRLAEDIYARYDINHQAAGDEPRLFDTAFGSGPRTEILLKYLLRLFDLPPAGRLLDVGCANGNLLKSFHRVRPGWDLYGSEISDTFADAVLALPGVRAFYAGRDRAYPLRYDLITLCHVLEHVPDPAAFLRRLVDRLAPGGRILVVVPNIRQNPIDLLIADHCFHFDAASLDAVLVRAGLAASDLTARTIPKELIAIAQPGAGAARRPPPAAGEVPAPTLAREYFRLFDGVRAAARAARAEASSFGIMGSSIAAAWLAHELGGAVDFFADEDERRFGRSLMGRPIVSLATVPAGATVFIPMAAAAAEKIIARASALPIAFRHLNWNAARTKRRA
;
A
#
# COMPACT_ATOMS: atom_id res chain seq x y z
N MET A 1 -9.90 -0.51 -27.58
CA MET A 1 -9.36 0.63 -26.79
C MET A 1 -9.44 0.26 -25.33
N ALA A 2 -8.40 0.55 -24.55
CA ALA A 2 -8.44 0.30 -23.11
C ALA A 2 -9.49 1.20 -22.45
N HIS A 3 -10.32 0.63 -21.55
CA HIS A 3 -11.32 1.35 -20.78
C HIS A 3 -10.97 1.42 -19.32
N CYS A 4 -11.60 2.35 -18.64
CA CYS A 4 -11.39 2.56 -17.21
C CYS A 4 -12.09 1.46 -16.42
N HIS A 5 -11.35 0.66 -15.69
CA HIS A 5 -11.91 -0.39 -14.85
C HIS A 5 -12.70 0.15 -13.63
N VAL A 6 -12.52 1.44 -13.29
CA VAL A 6 -13.27 2.09 -12.21
C VAL A 6 -14.64 2.59 -12.65
N CYS A 7 -14.76 3.27 -13.82
CA CYS A 7 -16.03 3.87 -14.24
C CYS A 7 -16.53 3.39 -15.62
N ASP A 8 -15.83 2.40 -16.21
CA ASP A 8 -16.12 1.78 -17.49
C ASP A 8 -16.14 2.73 -18.71
N SER A 9 -15.57 3.90 -18.57
CA SER A 9 -15.47 4.89 -19.64
C SER A 9 -14.39 4.49 -20.64
N PRO A 10 -14.62 4.59 -21.95
CA PRO A 10 -13.58 4.34 -22.95
C PRO A 10 -12.55 5.46 -23.01
N GLY A 11 -11.42 5.19 -23.68
CA GLY A 11 -10.46 6.21 -24.07
C GLY A 11 -9.54 6.69 -22.95
N LEU A 12 -8.94 5.77 -22.21
CA LEU A 12 -7.86 6.08 -21.28
C LEU A 12 -6.79 6.95 -21.96
N LYS A 13 -6.30 7.95 -21.25
CA LYS A 13 -5.25 8.85 -21.70
C LYS A 13 -3.90 8.40 -21.14
N PRO A 14 -2.92 8.05 -21.98
CA PRO A 14 -1.60 7.68 -21.52
C PRO A 14 -0.95 8.79 -20.70
N ILE A 15 -0.26 8.39 -19.65
CA ILE A 15 0.64 9.27 -18.90
C ILE A 15 2.04 9.02 -19.44
N HIS A 16 2.55 9.98 -20.20
CA HIS A 16 3.89 9.86 -20.78
C HIS A 16 4.95 10.08 -19.69
N THR A 17 5.80 9.10 -19.50
CA THR A 17 7.00 9.18 -18.66
C THR A 17 8.19 9.79 -19.39
N ALA A 18 7.97 10.45 -20.52
CA ALA A 18 8.99 11.07 -21.38
C ALA A 18 10.08 10.09 -21.86
N GLY A 19 9.70 8.85 -22.18
CA GLY A 19 10.62 7.80 -22.65
C GLY A 19 11.54 7.23 -21.55
N ARG A 20 11.31 7.56 -20.30
CA ARG A 20 12.12 7.10 -19.17
C ARG A 20 11.69 5.70 -18.75
N ARG A 21 12.66 4.83 -18.58
CA ARG A 21 12.46 3.59 -17.81
C ARG A 21 12.43 3.97 -16.33
N ILE A 22 11.41 3.52 -15.64
CA ILE A 22 11.24 3.68 -14.20
C ILE A 22 11.27 2.29 -13.62
N GLY A 23 12.22 2.02 -12.73
CA GLY A 23 12.26 0.78 -11.97
C GLY A 23 10.98 0.61 -11.15
N LEU A 24 10.53 -0.61 -11.00
CA LEU A 24 9.35 -0.97 -10.23
C LEU A 24 9.72 -1.88 -9.07
N VAL A 25 8.87 -1.93 -8.07
CA VAL A 25 9.00 -2.83 -6.92
C VAL A 25 7.67 -3.51 -6.70
N SER A 26 7.66 -4.83 -6.48
CA SER A 26 6.44 -5.53 -6.09
C SER A 26 5.99 -5.17 -4.67
N SER A 27 4.75 -5.46 -4.35
CA SER A 27 4.20 -5.24 -3.00
C SER A 27 4.94 -6.06 -1.92
N ASP A 28 5.61 -7.16 -2.29
CA ASP A 28 6.52 -7.94 -1.43
C ASP A 28 8.00 -7.50 -1.53
N VAL A 29 8.25 -6.27 -2.04
CA VAL A 29 9.56 -5.57 -2.00
C VAL A 29 10.66 -6.18 -2.88
N ARG A 30 10.31 -6.79 -4.01
CA ARG A 30 11.25 -7.22 -5.06
C ARG A 30 11.29 -6.20 -6.21
N ALA A 31 12.48 -5.88 -6.72
CA ALA A 31 12.64 -4.90 -7.79
C ALA A 31 12.54 -5.54 -9.18
N PHE A 32 11.98 -4.79 -10.14
CA PHE A 32 11.74 -5.22 -11.52
C PHE A 32 12.04 -4.11 -12.52
N ASP A 33 12.64 -4.50 -13.64
CA ASP A 33 12.72 -3.70 -14.86
C ASP A 33 11.66 -4.20 -15.85
N ALA A 34 10.43 -3.68 -15.74
CA ALA A 34 9.34 -4.07 -16.61
C ALA A 34 8.77 -2.88 -17.38
N PRO A 35 8.34 -3.06 -18.64
CA PRO A 35 7.66 -2.04 -19.41
C PRO A 35 6.20 -1.90 -18.91
N VAL A 36 5.98 -1.06 -17.93
CA VAL A 36 4.64 -0.75 -17.43
C VAL A 36 4.23 0.64 -17.90
N ALA A 37 3.02 0.78 -18.38
CA ALA A 37 2.42 2.04 -18.78
C ALA A 37 1.34 2.47 -17.80
N TRP A 38 1.27 3.77 -17.53
CA TRP A 38 0.21 4.38 -16.73
C TRP A 38 -0.74 5.15 -17.62
N ALA A 39 -2.00 5.15 -17.24
CA ALA A 39 -3.03 5.93 -17.90
C ALA A 39 -3.96 6.59 -16.88
N ALA A 40 -4.61 7.65 -17.30
CA ALA A 40 -5.65 8.32 -16.52
C ALA A 40 -6.97 8.28 -17.25
N CYS A 41 -8.06 8.08 -16.52
CA CYS A 41 -9.39 8.14 -17.07
C CYS A 41 -9.81 9.61 -17.27
N PRO A 42 -10.27 10.02 -18.47
CA PRO A 42 -10.72 11.38 -18.71
C PRO A 42 -12.02 11.72 -17.96
N ARG A 43 -12.82 10.69 -17.60
CA ARG A 43 -14.11 10.87 -16.92
C ARG A 43 -14.00 10.90 -15.40
N CYS A 44 -13.35 9.89 -14.78
CA CYS A 44 -13.26 9.79 -13.31
C CYS A 44 -11.89 10.18 -12.77
N ALA A 45 -10.94 10.53 -13.64
CA ALA A 45 -9.57 10.92 -13.31
C ALA A 45 -8.76 9.84 -12.54
N THR A 46 -9.24 8.62 -12.44
CA THR A 46 -8.50 7.52 -11.81
C THR A 46 -7.20 7.29 -12.54
N LEU A 47 -6.11 7.15 -11.79
CA LEU A 47 -4.84 6.66 -12.27
C LEU A 47 -4.84 5.14 -12.23
N GLN A 48 -4.44 4.52 -13.32
CA GLN A 48 -4.32 3.07 -13.41
C GLN A 48 -3.14 2.66 -14.29
N LYS A 49 -2.69 1.44 -14.12
CA LYS A 49 -1.80 0.82 -15.10
C LYS A 49 -2.60 0.34 -16.32
N VAL A 50 -1.92 0.26 -17.44
CA VAL A 50 -2.45 -0.42 -18.63
C VAL A 50 -2.26 -1.92 -18.40
N LEU A 51 -3.37 -2.63 -18.21
CA LEU A 51 -3.36 -4.06 -17.90
C LEU A 51 -3.25 -4.85 -19.21
N ASP A 52 -2.11 -4.76 -19.86
CA ASP A 52 -1.78 -5.51 -21.08
C ASP A 52 -1.19 -6.90 -20.76
N ARG A 53 -0.80 -7.64 -21.78
CA ARG A 53 -0.22 -8.98 -21.63
C ARG A 53 1.06 -8.96 -20.79
N ASP A 54 1.89 -7.93 -20.95
CA ASP A 54 3.17 -7.84 -20.26
C ASP A 54 2.95 -7.56 -18.76
N TRP A 55 1.98 -6.70 -18.44
CA TRP A 55 1.58 -6.49 -17.05
C TRP A 55 1.02 -7.77 -16.39
N HIS A 56 0.17 -8.53 -17.10
CA HIS A 56 -0.38 -9.77 -16.56
C HIS A 56 0.70 -10.80 -16.27
N ARG A 57 1.68 -10.97 -17.18
CA ARG A 57 2.84 -11.85 -16.95
C ARG A 57 3.65 -11.42 -15.73
N LEU A 58 3.92 -10.11 -15.61
CA LEU A 58 4.64 -9.56 -14.46
C LEU A 58 3.90 -9.86 -13.15
N ALA A 59 2.59 -9.64 -13.11
CA ALA A 59 1.77 -9.94 -11.93
C ALA A 59 1.78 -11.44 -11.59
N GLU A 60 1.69 -12.33 -12.58
CA GLU A 60 1.81 -13.78 -12.39
C GLU A 60 3.18 -14.18 -11.81
N ASP A 61 4.27 -13.62 -12.33
CA ASP A 61 5.63 -13.85 -11.83
C ASP A 61 5.81 -13.34 -10.37
N ILE A 62 5.17 -12.23 -10.03
CA ILE A 62 5.17 -11.71 -8.66
C ILE A 62 4.45 -12.67 -7.73
N TYR A 63 3.22 -13.07 -8.07
CA TYR A 63 2.39 -13.92 -7.18
C TYR A 63 2.88 -15.36 -7.09
N ALA A 64 3.60 -15.87 -8.09
CA ALA A 64 4.18 -17.21 -8.04
C ALA A 64 5.22 -17.39 -6.90
N ARG A 65 5.80 -16.30 -6.40
CA ARG A 65 6.84 -16.30 -5.36
C ARG A 65 6.58 -15.23 -4.29
N TYR A 66 5.31 -14.92 -4.06
CA TYR A 66 4.91 -13.85 -3.16
C TYR A 66 5.19 -14.18 -1.69
N ASP A 67 5.96 -13.34 -1.01
CA ASP A 67 6.31 -13.46 0.40
C ASP A 67 6.19 -12.11 1.12
N ILE A 68 5.03 -11.88 1.73
CA ILE A 68 4.74 -10.61 2.40
C ILE A 68 5.48 -10.48 3.73
N ASN A 69 5.99 -9.28 4.01
CA ASN A 69 6.66 -8.92 5.27
C ASN A 69 7.87 -9.82 5.60
N HIS A 70 8.51 -10.43 4.61
CA HIS A 70 9.68 -11.28 4.82
C HIS A 70 10.82 -10.56 5.58
N GLN A 71 10.95 -9.21 5.44
CA GLN A 71 11.94 -8.41 6.16
C GLN A 71 11.69 -8.32 7.67
N ALA A 72 10.49 -8.65 8.15
CA ALA A 72 10.08 -8.60 9.54
C ALA A 72 9.52 -9.93 10.07
N ALA A 73 9.94 -11.07 9.50
CA ALA A 73 9.46 -12.41 9.86
C ALA A 73 7.93 -12.58 9.78
N GLY A 74 7.29 -11.89 8.84
CA GLY A 74 5.84 -11.89 8.70
C GLY A 74 5.11 -10.89 9.59
N ASP A 75 5.79 -10.21 10.51
CA ASP A 75 5.17 -9.16 11.33
C ASP A 75 4.82 -7.92 10.50
N GLU A 76 3.64 -7.37 10.76
CA GLU A 76 3.19 -6.15 10.10
C GLU A 76 3.92 -4.90 10.59
N PRO A 77 3.94 -3.81 9.80
CA PRO A 77 4.53 -2.54 10.20
C PRO A 77 3.88 -1.95 11.45
N ARG A 78 4.68 -1.35 12.32
CA ARG A 78 4.18 -0.53 13.43
C ARG A 78 3.96 0.90 12.98
N LEU A 79 2.86 1.48 13.41
CA LEU A 79 2.54 2.89 13.23
C LEU A 79 2.85 3.64 14.54
N PHE A 80 3.28 4.88 14.40
CA PHE A 80 3.59 5.76 15.51
C PHE A 80 2.80 7.05 15.40
N ASP A 81 2.46 7.63 16.55
CA ASP A 81 1.82 8.96 16.63
C ASP A 81 0.52 9.09 15.82
N THR A 82 -0.29 8.03 15.78
CA THR A 82 -1.62 8.09 15.16
C THR A 82 -2.66 8.66 16.13
N ALA A 83 -3.83 9.05 15.62
CA ALA A 83 -4.96 9.46 16.45
C ALA A 83 -5.47 8.35 17.40
N PHE A 84 -5.05 7.10 17.18
CA PHE A 84 -5.39 5.91 17.98
C PHE A 84 -4.19 5.34 18.75
N GLY A 85 -3.13 6.13 18.91
CA GLY A 85 -1.89 5.77 19.57
C GLY A 85 -0.88 5.11 18.62
N SER A 86 0.12 4.44 19.20
CA SER A 86 1.14 3.69 18.47
C SER A 86 0.90 2.20 18.61
N GLY A 87 1.16 1.42 17.56
CA GLY A 87 0.98 -0.03 17.59
C GLY A 87 1.03 -0.67 16.20
N PRO A 88 0.80 -1.99 16.12
CA PRO A 88 0.61 -2.68 14.86
C PRO A 88 -0.52 -2.04 14.05
N ARG A 89 -0.38 -2.02 12.72
CA ARG A 89 -1.34 -1.34 11.82
C ARG A 89 -2.75 -1.91 11.97
N THR A 90 -2.91 -3.22 12.10
CA THR A 90 -4.23 -3.86 12.28
C THR A 90 -4.88 -3.47 13.60
N GLU A 91 -4.11 -3.30 14.69
CA GLU A 91 -4.66 -2.82 15.96
C GLU A 91 -5.18 -1.38 15.87
N ILE A 92 -4.46 -0.50 15.18
CA ILE A 92 -4.92 0.88 14.92
C ILE A 92 -6.20 0.87 14.09
N LEU A 93 -6.27 0.04 13.04
CA LEU A 93 -7.45 -0.13 12.20
C LEU A 93 -8.66 -0.63 13.01
N LEU A 94 -8.46 -1.62 13.88
CA LEU A 94 -9.52 -2.17 14.73
C LEU A 94 -10.01 -1.18 15.78
N LYS A 95 -9.12 -0.41 16.40
CA LYS A 95 -9.52 0.68 17.31
C LYS A 95 -10.40 1.71 16.60
N TYR A 96 -10.07 2.05 15.35
CA TYR A 96 -10.90 2.93 14.54
C TYR A 96 -12.25 2.31 14.22
N LEU A 97 -12.31 1.06 13.75
CA LEU A 97 -13.54 0.35 13.44
C LEU A 97 -14.47 0.28 14.64
N LEU A 98 -13.94 -0.11 15.81
CA LEU A 98 -14.71 -0.26 17.05
C LEU A 98 -15.19 1.08 17.65
N ARG A 99 -14.55 2.18 17.30
CA ARG A 99 -15.03 3.52 17.67
C ARG A 99 -16.22 3.95 16.84
N LEU A 100 -16.31 3.51 15.58
CA LEU A 100 -17.40 3.87 14.67
C LEU A 100 -18.61 2.96 14.82
N PHE A 101 -18.40 1.70 15.16
CA PHE A 101 -19.43 0.68 15.17
C PHE A 101 -19.36 -0.17 16.43
N ASP A 102 -20.50 -0.30 17.09
CA ASP A 102 -20.68 -1.31 18.14
C ASP A 102 -20.92 -2.67 17.46
N LEU A 103 -19.86 -3.43 17.31
CA LEU A 103 -19.93 -4.78 16.78
C LEU A 103 -20.53 -5.72 17.85
N PRO A 104 -21.47 -6.63 17.47
CA PRO A 104 -22.06 -7.58 18.41
C PRO A 104 -20.99 -8.49 19.05
N PRO A 105 -21.28 -9.10 20.19
CA PRO A 105 -20.35 -9.99 20.88
C PRO A 105 -19.97 -11.24 20.08
N ALA A 106 -20.83 -11.66 19.13
CA ALA A 106 -20.61 -12.81 18.24
C ALA A 106 -21.00 -12.43 16.80
N GLY A 107 -20.34 -13.04 15.84
CA GLY A 107 -20.56 -12.80 14.40
C GLY A 107 -19.54 -13.59 13.56
N ARG A 108 -19.52 -13.32 12.26
CA ARG A 108 -18.60 -13.95 11.31
C ARG A 108 -17.80 -12.87 10.58
N LEU A 109 -16.48 -13.01 10.60
CA LEU A 109 -15.56 -12.16 9.83
C LEU A 109 -14.88 -12.99 8.75
N LEU A 110 -14.89 -12.48 7.51
CA LEU A 110 -14.07 -12.97 6.40
C LEU A 110 -12.99 -11.92 6.10
N ASP A 111 -11.73 -12.32 6.27
CA ASP A 111 -10.58 -11.49 5.85
C ASP A 111 -10.08 -11.99 4.49
N VAL A 112 -10.32 -11.19 3.47
CA VAL A 112 -9.92 -11.49 2.08
C VAL A 112 -8.55 -10.87 1.82
N GLY A 113 -7.59 -11.71 1.40
CA GLY A 113 -6.18 -11.31 1.36
C GLY A 113 -5.58 -11.27 2.78
N CYS A 114 -5.88 -12.29 3.58
CA CYS A 114 -5.52 -12.31 4.99
C CYS A 114 -4.03 -12.53 5.26
N ALA A 115 -3.25 -12.89 4.23
CA ALA A 115 -1.85 -13.26 4.35
C ALA A 115 -1.63 -14.24 5.52
N ASN A 116 -0.72 -13.94 6.43
CA ASN A 116 -0.43 -14.75 7.62
C ASN A 116 -1.42 -14.53 8.80
N GLY A 117 -2.56 -13.85 8.57
CA GLY A 117 -3.65 -13.70 9.53
C GLY A 117 -3.44 -12.64 10.63
N ASN A 118 -2.58 -11.65 10.43
CA ASN A 118 -2.34 -10.60 11.44
C ASN A 118 -3.63 -9.86 11.84
N LEU A 119 -4.53 -9.57 10.89
CA LEU A 119 -5.82 -8.96 11.20
C LEU A 119 -6.71 -9.91 11.98
N LEU A 120 -6.80 -11.18 11.59
CA LEU A 120 -7.59 -12.20 12.28
C LEU A 120 -7.12 -12.37 13.73
N LYS A 121 -5.81 -12.47 13.95
CA LYS A 121 -5.20 -12.55 15.27
C LYS A 121 -5.54 -11.33 16.14
N SER A 122 -5.43 -10.14 15.59
CA SER A 122 -5.75 -8.90 16.30
C SER A 122 -7.25 -8.77 16.56
N PHE A 123 -8.10 -9.19 15.62
CA PHE A 123 -9.54 -9.16 15.78
C PHE A 123 -10.02 -10.14 16.86
N HIS A 124 -9.47 -11.36 16.92
CA HIS A 124 -9.82 -12.33 17.97
C HIS A 124 -9.56 -11.79 19.38
N ARG A 125 -8.49 -11.02 19.59
CA ARG A 125 -8.21 -10.42 20.92
C ARG A 125 -9.31 -9.47 21.38
N VAL A 126 -9.97 -8.77 20.47
CA VAL A 126 -10.99 -7.75 20.81
C VAL A 126 -12.42 -8.28 20.68
N ARG A 127 -12.62 -9.37 19.94
CA ARG A 127 -13.92 -10.03 19.70
C ARG A 127 -13.77 -11.55 19.69
N PRO A 128 -13.45 -12.19 20.83
CA PRO A 128 -13.14 -13.63 20.89
C PRO A 128 -14.36 -14.54 20.59
N GLY A 129 -15.58 -14.00 20.64
CA GLY A 129 -16.81 -14.73 20.31
C GLY A 129 -17.13 -14.80 18.82
N TRP A 130 -16.27 -14.23 17.95
CA TRP A 130 -16.49 -14.27 16.51
C TRP A 130 -15.84 -15.48 15.86
N ASP A 131 -16.54 -16.07 14.87
CA ASP A 131 -15.97 -17.05 13.95
C ASP A 131 -15.20 -16.34 12.85
N LEU A 132 -13.93 -16.68 12.67
CA LEU A 132 -13.02 -16.04 11.75
C LEU A 132 -12.74 -16.93 10.54
N TYR A 133 -12.60 -16.31 9.38
CA TYR A 133 -12.34 -16.98 8.12
C TYR A 133 -11.28 -16.22 7.36
N GLY A 134 -10.23 -16.92 6.92
CA GLY A 134 -9.16 -16.36 6.09
C GLY A 134 -9.33 -16.73 4.63
N SER A 135 -8.83 -15.89 3.74
CA SER A 135 -8.86 -16.18 2.31
C SER A 135 -7.65 -15.56 1.59
N GLU A 136 -6.99 -16.38 0.75
CA GLU A 136 -5.83 -16.00 -0.04
C GLU A 136 -5.83 -16.62 -1.45
N ILE A 137 -4.99 -16.05 -2.35
CA ILE A 137 -4.80 -16.59 -3.70
C ILE A 137 -4.02 -17.91 -3.72
N SER A 138 -3.20 -18.17 -2.68
CA SER A 138 -2.43 -19.40 -2.49
C SER A 138 -2.74 -20.01 -1.12
N ASP A 139 -2.31 -21.23 -0.89
CA ASP A 139 -2.42 -21.94 0.38
C ASP A 139 -1.18 -21.81 1.28
N THR A 140 -0.21 -21.00 0.87
CA THR A 140 1.08 -20.83 1.58
C THR A 140 0.93 -20.54 3.08
N PHE A 141 -0.11 -19.79 3.45
CA PHE A 141 -0.37 -19.42 4.85
C PHE A 141 -1.47 -20.25 5.52
N ALA A 142 -2.04 -21.26 4.83
CA ALA A 142 -3.22 -21.99 5.30
C ALA A 142 -3.03 -22.58 6.70
N ASP A 143 -1.96 -23.35 6.92
CA ASP A 143 -1.69 -23.99 8.21
C ASP A 143 -1.49 -22.97 9.34
N ALA A 144 -0.75 -21.91 9.06
CA ALA A 144 -0.49 -20.84 10.03
C ALA A 144 -1.78 -20.10 10.41
N VAL A 145 -2.65 -19.81 9.46
CA VAL A 145 -3.93 -19.13 9.67
C VAL A 145 -4.92 -20.04 10.38
N LEU A 146 -5.04 -21.32 9.98
CA LEU A 146 -5.92 -22.29 10.63
C LEU A 146 -5.54 -22.59 12.08
N ALA A 147 -4.27 -22.43 12.45
CA ALA A 147 -3.80 -22.55 13.83
C ALA A 147 -4.18 -21.36 14.73
N LEU A 148 -4.66 -20.24 14.17
CA LEU A 148 -5.06 -19.06 14.95
C LEU A 148 -6.35 -19.30 15.72
N PRO A 149 -6.46 -18.81 16.97
CA PRO A 149 -7.68 -18.91 17.76
C PRO A 149 -8.88 -18.26 17.03
N GLY A 150 -10.02 -18.93 17.06
CA GLY A 150 -11.26 -18.44 16.46
C GLY A 150 -11.39 -18.64 14.94
N VAL A 151 -10.33 -19.05 14.24
CA VAL A 151 -10.38 -19.36 12.81
C VAL A 151 -11.07 -20.70 12.58
N ARG A 152 -12.06 -20.70 11.67
CA ARG A 152 -12.90 -21.86 11.31
C ARG A 152 -12.54 -22.46 9.97
N ALA A 153 -12.10 -21.64 9.01
CA ALA A 153 -11.69 -22.09 7.69
C ALA A 153 -10.75 -21.10 7.01
N PHE A 154 -10.01 -21.64 6.03
CA PHE A 154 -9.18 -20.91 5.10
C PHE A 154 -9.58 -21.26 3.66
N TYR A 155 -9.74 -20.26 2.81
CA TYR A 155 -10.15 -20.45 1.42
C TYR A 155 -9.02 -20.02 0.49
N ALA A 156 -8.40 -20.98 -0.20
CA ALA A 156 -7.35 -20.74 -1.17
C ALA A 156 -7.88 -20.66 -2.62
N GLY A 157 -7.15 -19.97 -3.48
CA GLY A 157 -7.39 -19.92 -4.92
C GLY A 157 -8.07 -18.64 -5.41
N ARG A 158 -7.91 -18.33 -6.71
CA ARG A 158 -8.47 -17.10 -7.34
C ARG A 158 -10.00 -17.17 -7.47
N ASP A 159 -10.55 -18.33 -7.80
CA ASP A 159 -11.99 -18.54 -8.06
C ASP A 159 -12.71 -19.19 -6.88
N ARG A 160 -12.21 -18.97 -5.68
CA ARG A 160 -12.76 -19.52 -4.46
C ARG A 160 -14.20 -19.09 -4.19
N ALA A 161 -15.01 -20.02 -3.74
CA ALA A 161 -16.36 -19.77 -3.27
C ALA A 161 -16.37 -19.58 -1.75
N TYR A 162 -17.18 -18.63 -1.30
CA TYR A 162 -17.44 -18.42 0.13
C TYR A 162 -18.81 -18.99 0.46
N PRO A 163 -18.90 -20.10 1.23
CA PRO A 163 -20.17 -20.82 1.43
C PRO A 163 -21.12 -20.12 2.42
N LEU A 164 -20.59 -19.19 3.23
CA LEU A 164 -21.34 -18.55 4.30
C LEU A 164 -21.69 -17.10 3.97
N ARG A 165 -22.48 -16.50 4.86
CA ARG A 165 -22.67 -15.05 4.93
C ARG A 165 -21.93 -14.51 6.15
N TYR A 166 -21.37 -13.30 6.01
CA TYR A 166 -20.47 -12.68 6.97
C TYR A 166 -21.01 -11.35 7.44
N ASP A 167 -20.86 -11.05 8.72
CA ASP A 167 -21.24 -9.78 9.33
C ASP A 167 -20.23 -8.68 9.03
N LEU A 168 -18.96 -9.09 8.83
CA LEU A 168 -17.88 -8.22 8.41
C LEU A 168 -17.01 -8.93 7.38
N ILE A 169 -16.74 -8.25 6.26
CA ILE A 169 -15.73 -8.66 5.28
C ILE A 169 -14.64 -7.59 5.26
N THR A 170 -13.38 -7.99 5.36
CA THR A 170 -12.23 -7.08 5.33
C THR A 170 -11.37 -7.30 4.09
N LEU A 171 -10.87 -6.20 3.52
CA LEU A 171 -10.00 -6.14 2.36
C LEU A 171 -8.88 -5.13 2.67
N CYS A 172 -7.76 -5.61 3.20
CA CYS A 172 -6.64 -4.75 3.58
C CYS A 172 -5.51 -4.91 2.56
N HIS A 173 -5.29 -3.90 1.70
CA HIS A 173 -4.34 -3.94 0.59
C HIS A 173 -4.59 -5.11 -0.38
N VAL A 174 -5.82 -5.18 -0.86
CA VAL A 174 -6.28 -6.21 -1.81
C VAL A 174 -6.86 -5.56 -3.07
N LEU A 175 -7.69 -4.54 -2.91
CA LEU A 175 -8.51 -4.02 -4.01
C LEU A 175 -7.66 -3.36 -5.10
N GLU A 176 -6.53 -2.79 -4.77
CA GLU A 176 -5.54 -2.21 -5.69
C GLU A 176 -4.90 -3.23 -6.62
N HIS A 177 -4.94 -4.51 -6.26
CA HIS A 177 -4.40 -5.63 -7.04
C HIS A 177 -5.44 -6.31 -7.96
N VAL A 178 -6.71 -5.92 -7.85
CA VAL A 178 -7.81 -6.62 -8.52
C VAL A 178 -8.15 -5.94 -9.85
N PRO A 179 -7.96 -6.58 -11.02
CA PRO A 179 -8.21 -5.97 -12.33
C PRO A 179 -9.63 -5.46 -12.56
N ASP A 180 -10.66 -6.12 -12.01
CA ASP A 180 -12.04 -5.62 -11.99
C ASP A 180 -12.55 -5.49 -10.54
N PRO A 181 -12.23 -4.38 -9.86
CA PRO A 181 -12.53 -4.21 -8.45
C PRO A 181 -14.04 -4.12 -8.16
N ALA A 182 -14.84 -3.61 -9.11
CA ALA A 182 -16.29 -3.52 -8.91
C ALA A 182 -16.96 -4.89 -9.03
N ALA A 183 -16.57 -5.72 -10.00
CA ALA A 183 -17.08 -7.09 -10.10
C ALA A 183 -16.64 -7.94 -8.91
N PHE A 184 -15.41 -7.76 -8.46
CA PHE A 184 -14.90 -8.46 -7.27
C PHE A 184 -15.72 -8.12 -6.02
N LEU A 185 -15.96 -6.84 -5.76
CA LEU A 185 -16.78 -6.40 -4.63
C LEU A 185 -18.22 -6.90 -4.72
N ARG A 186 -18.86 -6.91 -5.92
CA ARG A 186 -20.21 -7.45 -6.09
C ARG A 186 -20.33 -8.89 -5.59
N ARG A 187 -19.34 -9.74 -5.91
CA ARG A 187 -19.32 -11.13 -5.42
C ARG A 187 -19.25 -11.20 -3.89
N LEU A 188 -18.58 -10.26 -3.25
CA LEU A 188 -18.49 -10.17 -1.79
C LEU A 188 -19.77 -9.60 -1.17
N VAL A 189 -20.45 -8.67 -1.84
CA VAL A 189 -21.75 -8.13 -1.41
C VAL A 189 -22.78 -9.27 -1.26
N ASP A 190 -22.80 -10.24 -2.18
CA ASP A 190 -23.65 -11.40 -2.12
C ASP A 190 -23.36 -12.31 -0.91
N ARG A 191 -22.24 -12.12 -0.25
CA ARG A 191 -21.79 -12.86 0.94
C ARG A 191 -21.97 -12.10 2.24
N LEU A 192 -22.51 -10.89 2.21
CA LEU A 192 -22.86 -10.17 3.44
C LEU A 192 -24.11 -10.76 4.10
N ALA A 193 -24.06 -10.85 5.41
CA ALA A 193 -25.26 -11.08 6.23
C ALA A 193 -26.15 -9.82 6.20
N PRO A 194 -27.43 -9.92 6.56
CA PRO A 194 -28.29 -8.75 6.75
C PRO A 194 -27.63 -7.75 7.73
N GLY A 195 -27.44 -6.50 7.30
CA GLY A 195 -26.72 -5.48 8.08
C GLY A 195 -25.20 -5.58 8.08
N GLY A 196 -24.66 -6.57 7.38
CA GLY A 196 -23.20 -6.76 7.25
C GLY A 196 -22.49 -5.64 6.51
N ARG A 197 -21.18 -5.51 6.72
CA ARG A 197 -20.34 -4.42 6.19
C ARG A 197 -19.10 -4.96 5.51
N ILE A 198 -18.57 -4.16 4.59
CA ILE A 198 -17.24 -4.36 4.00
C ILE A 198 -16.33 -3.23 4.48
N LEU A 199 -15.17 -3.59 5.03
CA LEU A 199 -14.06 -2.70 5.33
C LEU A 199 -13.02 -2.82 4.22
N VAL A 200 -12.71 -1.72 3.56
CA VAL A 200 -11.67 -1.64 2.51
C VAL A 200 -10.58 -0.70 2.96
N VAL A 201 -9.33 -1.15 2.88
CA VAL A 201 -8.14 -0.33 3.10
C VAL A 201 -7.25 -0.43 1.87
N VAL A 202 -6.94 0.72 1.26
CA VAL A 202 -6.08 0.82 0.06
C VAL A 202 -5.10 1.99 0.19
N PRO A 203 -3.97 1.99 -0.54
CA PRO A 203 -3.08 3.14 -0.59
C PRO A 203 -3.82 4.39 -1.11
N ASN A 204 -3.46 5.55 -0.55
CA ASN A 204 -3.95 6.84 -1.01
C ASN A 204 -2.90 7.51 -1.91
N ILE A 205 -3.11 7.53 -3.21
CA ILE A 205 -2.19 8.14 -4.16
C ILE A 205 -1.91 9.63 -3.88
N ARG A 206 -2.85 10.33 -3.23
CA ARG A 206 -2.68 11.74 -2.86
C ARG A 206 -1.62 11.96 -1.78
N GLN A 207 -1.36 10.93 -0.97
CA GLN A 207 -0.42 10.98 0.16
C GLN A 207 0.77 10.02 -0.02
N ASN A 208 0.66 9.04 -0.94
CA ASN A 208 1.65 8.01 -1.16
C ASN A 208 2.14 7.97 -2.62
N PRO A 209 3.11 8.81 -3.02
CA PRO A 209 3.66 8.77 -4.37
C PRO A 209 4.28 7.42 -4.72
N ILE A 210 4.84 6.71 -3.74
CA ILE A 210 5.49 5.40 -3.93
C ILE A 210 4.52 4.35 -4.45
N ASP A 211 3.23 4.51 -4.24
CA ASP A 211 2.19 3.63 -4.78
C ASP A 211 2.29 3.47 -6.32
N LEU A 212 2.68 4.51 -7.06
CA LEU A 212 2.91 4.43 -8.50
C LEU A 212 4.01 3.43 -8.89
N LEU A 213 4.96 3.19 -8.02
CA LEU A 213 6.12 2.33 -8.27
C LEU A 213 5.85 0.86 -7.96
N ILE A 214 4.68 0.53 -7.35
CA ILE A 214 4.35 -0.86 -7.01
C ILE A 214 3.86 -1.58 -8.26
N ALA A 215 4.60 -2.60 -8.67
CA ALA A 215 4.46 -3.27 -9.97
C ALA A 215 3.09 -3.93 -10.14
N ASP A 216 2.60 -4.59 -9.12
CA ASP A 216 1.36 -5.39 -9.10
C ASP A 216 0.11 -4.62 -8.66
N HIS A 217 0.19 -3.29 -8.39
CA HIS A 217 -1.00 -2.45 -8.21
C HIS A 217 -1.61 -2.08 -9.57
N CYS A 218 -2.86 -2.46 -9.79
CA CYS A 218 -3.63 -2.10 -10.99
C CYS A 218 -4.06 -0.64 -10.97
N PHE A 219 -4.47 -0.16 -9.80
CA PHE A 219 -5.09 1.15 -9.56
C PHE A 219 -4.36 1.90 -8.47
N HIS A 220 -4.42 3.24 -8.62
CA HIS A 220 -3.88 4.18 -7.65
C HIS A 220 -5.05 5.03 -7.14
N PHE A 221 -5.63 4.59 -6.02
CA PHE A 221 -6.86 5.16 -5.48
C PHE A 221 -6.66 6.52 -4.81
N ASP A 222 -7.61 7.41 -5.07
CA ASP A 222 -7.97 8.51 -4.18
C ASP A 222 -9.40 8.29 -3.64
N ALA A 223 -9.87 9.15 -2.75
CA ALA A 223 -11.19 8.98 -2.14
C ALA A 223 -12.32 8.92 -3.17
N ALA A 224 -12.24 9.72 -4.24
CA ALA A 224 -13.27 9.77 -5.26
C ALA A 224 -13.32 8.50 -6.12
N SER A 225 -12.16 7.95 -6.49
CA SER A 225 -12.09 6.72 -7.28
C SER A 225 -12.47 5.49 -6.45
N LEU A 226 -12.13 5.45 -5.16
CA LEU A 226 -12.57 4.39 -4.27
C LEU A 226 -14.09 4.41 -4.08
N ASP A 227 -14.68 5.58 -3.81
CA ASP A 227 -16.14 5.74 -3.71
C ASP A 227 -16.86 5.29 -4.99
N ALA A 228 -16.33 5.67 -6.17
CA ALA A 228 -16.90 5.27 -7.45
C ALA A 228 -16.90 3.75 -7.66
N VAL A 229 -15.87 3.03 -7.21
CA VAL A 229 -15.84 1.56 -7.25
C VAL A 229 -16.85 0.94 -6.30
N LEU A 230 -16.96 1.46 -5.07
CA LEU A 230 -17.94 1.01 -4.09
C LEU A 230 -19.36 1.13 -4.63
N VAL A 231 -19.73 2.31 -5.16
CA VAL A 231 -21.04 2.57 -5.75
C VAL A 231 -21.34 1.64 -6.92
N ARG A 232 -20.38 1.40 -7.82
CA ARG A 232 -20.54 0.44 -8.92
C ARG A 232 -20.74 -1.00 -8.44
N ALA A 233 -20.24 -1.31 -7.27
CA ALA A 233 -20.47 -2.61 -6.63
C ALA A 233 -21.80 -2.72 -5.88
N GLY A 234 -22.63 -1.67 -5.84
CA GLY A 234 -23.89 -1.63 -5.08
C GLY A 234 -23.67 -1.38 -3.59
N LEU A 235 -22.58 -0.72 -3.25
CA LEU A 235 -22.22 -0.35 -1.88
C LEU A 235 -22.35 1.16 -1.69
N ALA A 236 -22.78 1.56 -0.50
CA ALA A 236 -22.71 2.93 -0.02
C ALA A 236 -21.71 3.02 1.13
N ALA A 237 -20.74 3.91 1.02
CA ALA A 237 -19.80 4.17 2.10
C ALA A 237 -20.52 4.89 3.24
N SER A 238 -20.54 4.29 4.41
CA SER A 238 -20.97 4.94 5.66
C SER A 238 -19.86 5.77 6.28
N ASP A 239 -18.61 5.44 5.96
CA ASP A 239 -17.41 6.22 6.30
C ASP A 239 -16.34 6.05 5.23
N LEU A 240 -15.62 7.13 4.91
CA LEU A 240 -14.47 7.14 4.02
C LEU A 240 -13.47 8.19 4.52
N THR A 241 -12.29 7.74 4.92
CA THR A 241 -11.29 8.61 5.54
C THR A 241 -9.86 8.36 5.02
N ALA A 242 -9.04 9.43 5.04
CA ALA A 242 -7.60 9.39 4.77
C ALA A 242 -6.77 9.84 6.00
N ARG A 243 -7.37 9.87 7.19
CA ARG A 243 -6.79 10.50 8.39
C ARG A 243 -6.37 9.52 9.48
N THR A 244 -6.85 8.27 9.43
CA THR A 244 -6.66 7.27 10.49
C THR A 244 -5.28 6.63 10.38
N ILE A 245 -4.95 6.13 9.20
CA ILE A 245 -3.65 5.54 8.90
C ILE A 245 -2.96 6.40 7.85
N PRO A 246 -1.73 6.87 8.09
CA PRO A 246 -1.01 7.70 7.12
C PRO A 246 -0.85 7.00 5.78
N LYS A 247 -1.10 7.71 4.68
CA LYS A 247 -0.96 7.25 3.29
C LYS A 247 -1.99 6.20 2.84
N GLU A 248 -3.03 5.94 3.64
CA GLU A 248 -4.09 4.97 3.32
C GLU A 248 -5.45 5.65 3.26
N LEU A 249 -6.35 5.05 2.48
CA LEU A 249 -7.78 5.28 2.51
C LEU A 249 -8.44 4.12 3.23
N ILE A 250 -9.37 4.42 4.12
CA ILE A 250 -10.21 3.44 4.78
C ILE A 250 -11.64 3.75 4.41
N ALA A 251 -12.35 2.77 3.86
CA ALA A 251 -13.78 2.86 3.59
C ALA A 251 -14.51 1.76 4.33
N ILE A 252 -15.63 2.12 4.97
CA ILE A 252 -16.59 1.17 5.55
C ILE A 252 -17.89 1.35 4.78
N ALA A 253 -18.35 0.27 4.15
CA ALA A 253 -19.48 0.32 3.24
C ALA A 253 -20.47 -0.82 3.52
N GLN A 254 -21.71 -0.61 3.14
CA GLN A 254 -22.79 -1.60 3.24
C GLN A 254 -23.63 -1.59 1.96
N PRO A 255 -24.40 -2.66 1.68
CA PRO A 255 -25.31 -2.68 0.55
C PRO A 255 -26.27 -1.48 0.60
N GLY A 256 -26.37 -0.76 -0.51
CA GLY A 256 -27.21 0.42 -0.59
C GLY A 256 -27.06 1.13 -1.95
N ALA A 257 -28.12 1.81 -2.36
CA ALA A 257 -28.07 2.70 -3.52
C ALA A 257 -27.28 3.96 -3.14
N GLY A 258 -25.96 3.88 -3.17
CA GLY A 258 -25.11 5.05 -3.17
C GLY A 258 -25.38 5.83 -4.46
N ALA A 259 -25.89 7.05 -4.39
CA ALA A 259 -25.74 7.94 -5.53
C ALA A 259 -24.24 8.09 -5.77
N ALA A 260 -23.76 7.79 -6.98
CA ALA A 260 -22.39 8.08 -7.37
C ALA A 260 -22.15 9.60 -7.27
N ARG A 261 -22.00 10.06 -6.06
CA ARG A 261 -21.53 11.41 -5.78
C ARG A 261 -20.01 11.34 -5.83
N ARG A 262 -19.47 11.45 -7.05
CA ARG A 262 -18.12 11.98 -7.11
C ARG A 262 -18.16 13.30 -6.34
N PRO A 263 -17.55 13.39 -5.16
CA PRO A 263 -17.32 14.71 -4.60
C PRO A 263 -16.54 15.47 -5.68
N PRO A 264 -16.94 16.68 -6.05
CA PRO A 264 -16.12 17.49 -6.93
C PRO A 264 -14.72 17.53 -6.31
N PRO A 265 -13.66 17.46 -7.14
CA PRO A 265 -12.32 17.63 -6.59
C PRO A 265 -12.33 18.86 -5.70
N ALA A 266 -11.78 18.72 -4.49
CA ALA A 266 -11.74 19.85 -3.56
C ALA A 266 -11.12 21.05 -4.28
N ALA A 267 -11.65 22.25 -4.01
CA ALA A 267 -11.14 23.46 -4.66
C ALA A 267 -9.62 23.55 -4.50
N GLY A 268 -8.89 23.59 -5.62
CA GLY A 268 -7.43 23.56 -5.66
C GLY A 268 -6.81 22.15 -5.69
N GLU A 269 -7.59 21.08 -5.78
CA GLU A 269 -7.08 19.72 -5.89
C GLU A 269 -6.41 19.50 -7.27
N VAL A 270 -5.15 19.05 -7.24
CA VAL A 270 -4.37 18.76 -8.45
C VAL A 270 -5.00 17.57 -9.19
N PRO A 271 -5.31 17.69 -10.51
CA PRO A 271 -5.82 16.56 -11.28
C PRO A 271 -4.85 15.37 -11.26
N ALA A 272 -5.38 14.16 -11.17
CA ALA A 272 -4.59 12.94 -11.04
C ALA A 272 -3.50 12.77 -12.13
N PRO A 273 -3.73 13.10 -13.43
CA PRO A 273 -2.65 13.06 -14.44
C PRO A 273 -1.51 14.05 -14.17
N THR A 274 -1.82 15.21 -13.62
CA THR A 274 -0.82 16.21 -13.24
C THR A 274 -0.05 15.75 -12.02
N LEU A 275 -0.74 15.20 -11.02
CA LEU A 275 -0.15 14.61 -9.82
C LEU A 275 0.84 13.49 -10.17
N ALA A 276 0.47 12.57 -11.07
CA ALA A 276 1.36 11.50 -11.51
C ALA A 276 2.65 12.06 -12.14
N ARG A 277 2.52 13.08 -13.02
CA ARG A 277 3.70 13.73 -13.63
C ARG A 277 4.59 14.41 -12.61
N GLU A 278 4.00 15.02 -11.57
CA GLU A 278 4.75 15.61 -10.46
C GLU A 278 5.51 14.52 -9.69
N TYR A 279 4.89 13.37 -9.45
CA TYR A 279 5.53 12.25 -8.76
C TYR A 279 6.67 11.64 -9.57
N PHE A 280 6.53 11.47 -10.88
CA PHE A 280 7.64 11.01 -11.73
C PHE A 280 8.84 11.97 -11.71
N ARG A 281 8.59 13.30 -11.71
CA ARG A 281 9.66 14.29 -11.54
C ARG A 281 10.31 14.21 -10.15
N LEU A 282 9.50 13.94 -9.12
CA LEU A 282 10.00 13.74 -7.76
C LEU A 282 10.95 12.53 -7.71
N PHE A 283 10.57 11.40 -8.33
CA PHE A 283 11.41 10.20 -8.39
C PHE A 283 12.73 10.48 -9.12
N ASP A 284 12.71 11.24 -10.21
CA ASP A 284 13.93 11.71 -10.88
C ASP A 284 14.82 12.53 -9.96
N GLY A 285 14.23 13.44 -9.19
CA GLY A 285 14.94 14.27 -8.22
C GLY A 285 15.57 13.45 -7.09
N VAL A 286 14.81 12.49 -6.54
CA VAL A 286 15.31 11.58 -5.49
C VAL A 286 16.48 10.75 -6.01
N ARG A 287 16.34 10.17 -7.21
CA ARG A 287 17.41 9.40 -7.86
C ARG A 287 18.67 10.24 -8.11
N ALA A 288 18.52 11.44 -8.63
CA ALA A 288 19.64 12.34 -8.89
C ALA A 288 20.36 12.75 -7.60
N ALA A 289 19.63 13.12 -6.57
CA ALA A 289 20.18 13.47 -5.27
C ALA A 289 20.90 12.28 -4.60
N ALA A 290 20.32 11.09 -4.69
CA ALA A 290 20.94 9.88 -4.14
C ALA A 290 22.22 9.47 -4.89
N ARG A 291 22.25 9.61 -6.22
CA ARG A 291 23.46 9.38 -7.02
C ARG A 291 24.58 10.34 -6.65
N ALA A 292 24.27 11.62 -6.49
CA ALA A 292 25.24 12.62 -6.05
C ALA A 292 25.79 12.29 -4.65
N ALA A 293 24.91 11.99 -3.70
CA ALA A 293 25.30 11.60 -2.35
C ALA A 293 26.16 10.31 -2.32
N ARG A 294 25.83 9.32 -3.18
CA ARG A 294 26.60 8.09 -3.30
C ARG A 294 28.01 8.33 -3.85
N ALA A 295 28.15 9.24 -4.83
CA ALA A 295 29.44 9.55 -5.45
C ALA A 295 30.44 10.18 -4.47
N GLU A 296 29.96 10.87 -3.44
CA GLU A 296 30.76 11.54 -2.41
C GLU A 296 31.03 10.64 -1.19
N ALA A 297 30.31 9.52 -1.06
CA ALA A 297 30.35 8.69 0.14
C ALA A 297 31.39 7.58 0.05
N SER A 298 32.18 7.37 1.10
CA SER A 298 33.04 6.21 1.28
C SER A 298 32.25 4.94 1.62
N SER A 299 31.15 5.10 2.39
CA SER A 299 30.16 4.09 2.69
C SER A 299 28.77 4.71 2.58
N PHE A 300 27.84 4.02 1.88
CA PHE A 300 26.53 4.56 1.54
C PHE A 300 25.41 3.59 1.87
N GLY A 301 24.46 4.07 2.67
CA GLY A 301 23.23 3.32 3.00
C GLY A 301 21.97 4.08 2.64
N ILE A 302 20.87 3.33 2.63
CA ILE A 302 19.52 3.88 2.44
C ILE A 302 18.71 3.65 3.72
N MET A 303 17.97 4.69 4.16
CA MET A 303 17.10 4.63 5.32
C MET A 303 15.81 3.86 5.02
N GLY A 304 15.51 2.90 5.87
CA GLY A 304 14.36 1.99 5.79
C GLY A 304 14.62 0.77 4.91
N SER A 305 13.82 -0.26 5.11
CA SER A 305 13.79 -1.48 4.29
C SER A 305 12.43 -1.67 3.60
N SER A 306 11.89 -0.56 3.11
CA SER A 306 10.57 -0.43 2.47
C SER A 306 10.66 -0.45 0.95
N ILE A 307 9.51 -0.43 0.29
CA ILE A 307 9.38 -0.29 -1.18
C ILE A 307 10.19 0.89 -1.73
N ALA A 308 10.15 2.05 -1.04
CA ALA A 308 10.91 3.22 -1.47
C ALA A 308 12.43 2.99 -1.42
N ALA A 309 12.91 2.29 -0.40
CA ALA A 309 14.33 1.97 -0.26
C ALA A 309 14.78 0.94 -1.30
N ALA A 310 13.98 -0.12 -1.54
CA ALA A 310 14.25 -1.12 -2.55
C ALA A 310 14.24 -0.51 -3.97
N TRP A 311 13.26 0.34 -4.28
CA TRP A 311 13.21 1.08 -5.52
C TRP A 311 14.48 1.91 -5.73
N LEU A 312 14.88 2.70 -4.72
CA LEU A 312 16.05 3.55 -4.85
C LEU A 312 17.35 2.75 -5.00
N ALA A 313 17.50 1.65 -4.26
CA ALA A 313 18.64 0.76 -4.39
C ALA A 313 18.73 0.16 -5.79
N HIS A 314 17.59 -0.23 -6.39
CA HIS A 314 17.50 -0.71 -7.76
C HIS A 314 17.92 0.39 -8.77
N GLU A 315 17.41 1.61 -8.63
CA GLU A 315 17.74 2.76 -9.47
C GLU A 315 19.22 3.19 -9.37
N LEU A 316 19.89 2.83 -8.29
CA LEU A 316 21.33 3.02 -8.08
C LEU A 316 22.16 1.82 -8.60
N GLY A 317 21.56 0.84 -9.27
CA GLY A 317 22.24 -0.35 -9.76
C GLY A 317 22.84 -1.23 -8.65
N GLY A 318 22.21 -1.22 -7.45
CA GLY A 318 22.69 -1.96 -6.28
C GLY A 318 23.94 -1.36 -5.60
N ALA A 319 24.34 -0.13 -5.97
CA ALA A 319 25.47 0.59 -5.36
C ALA A 319 25.15 1.11 -3.95
N VAL A 320 24.70 0.18 -3.07
CA VAL A 320 24.30 0.42 -1.68
C VAL A 320 25.02 -0.60 -0.81
N ASP A 321 25.60 -0.17 0.30
CA ASP A 321 26.36 -1.03 1.19
C ASP A 321 25.47 -1.67 2.26
N PHE A 322 24.44 -0.93 2.74
CA PHE A 322 23.51 -1.37 3.77
C PHE A 322 22.17 -0.64 3.69
N PHE A 323 21.17 -1.19 4.36
CA PHE A 323 19.94 -0.48 4.71
C PHE A 323 19.93 -0.18 6.21
N ALA A 324 19.63 1.05 6.62
CA ALA A 324 19.47 1.40 8.02
C ALA A 324 17.98 1.44 8.38
N ASP A 325 17.56 0.77 9.45
CA ASP A 325 16.15 0.75 9.87
C ASP A 325 16.00 1.11 11.35
N GLU A 326 14.81 1.53 11.76
CA GLU A 326 14.45 1.79 13.16
C GLU A 326 13.67 0.60 13.78
N ASP A 327 13.24 -0.38 12.97
CA ASP A 327 12.53 -1.57 13.44
C ASP A 327 13.52 -2.69 13.78
N GLU A 328 13.71 -2.93 15.08
CA GLU A 328 14.65 -3.94 15.59
C GLU A 328 14.40 -5.36 15.07
N ARG A 329 13.15 -5.69 14.70
CA ARG A 329 12.77 -6.99 14.14
C ARG A 329 13.39 -7.26 12.77
N ARG A 330 13.91 -6.21 12.10
CA ARG A 330 14.56 -6.26 10.79
C ARG A 330 16.08 -6.37 10.88
N PHE A 331 16.66 -6.09 12.04
CA PHE A 331 18.10 -6.11 12.22
C PHE A 331 18.68 -7.50 11.97
N GLY A 332 19.83 -7.57 11.31
CA GLY A 332 20.50 -8.81 10.94
C GLY A 332 19.87 -9.55 9.76
N ARG A 333 18.76 -9.04 9.21
CA ARG A 333 18.17 -9.52 7.95
C ARG A 333 18.80 -8.83 6.75
N SER A 334 18.38 -9.21 5.56
CA SER A 334 18.86 -8.60 4.31
C SER A 334 17.71 -8.13 3.44
N LEU A 335 17.98 -7.07 2.66
CA LEU A 335 17.13 -6.61 1.56
C LEU A 335 18.01 -6.51 0.31
N MET A 336 17.59 -7.14 -0.79
CA MET A 336 18.35 -7.15 -2.06
C MET A 336 19.82 -7.57 -1.87
N GLY A 337 20.07 -8.54 -0.96
CA GLY A 337 21.42 -9.04 -0.65
C GLY A 337 22.31 -8.10 0.19
N ARG A 338 21.76 -7.00 0.71
CA ARG A 338 22.46 -6.06 1.61
C ARG A 338 21.91 -6.15 3.02
N PRO A 339 22.76 -6.00 4.07
CA PRO A 339 22.35 -6.13 5.45
C PRO A 339 21.41 -4.99 5.84
N ILE A 340 20.43 -5.30 6.72
CA ILE A 340 19.61 -4.32 7.42
C ILE A 340 20.21 -4.14 8.81
N VAL A 341 20.61 -2.90 9.14
CA VAL A 341 21.33 -2.57 10.37
C VAL A 341 20.61 -1.49 11.16
N SER A 342 20.87 -1.42 12.47
CA SER A 342 20.48 -0.28 13.30
C SER A 342 21.27 0.97 12.90
N LEU A 343 20.69 2.16 12.98
CA LEU A 343 21.42 3.42 12.82
C LEU A 343 22.61 3.53 13.78
N ALA A 344 22.51 2.96 14.97
CA ALA A 344 23.59 2.97 15.97
C ALA A 344 24.83 2.13 15.55
N THR A 345 24.66 1.19 14.62
CA THR A 345 25.76 0.33 14.15
C THR A 345 26.29 0.72 12.76
N VAL A 346 25.75 1.80 12.19
CA VAL A 346 26.24 2.36 10.92
C VAL A 346 27.67 2.91 11.13
N PRO A 347 28.63 2.61 10.22
CA PRO A 347 30.00 3.10 10.34
C PRO A 347 30.08 4.63 10.45
N ALA A 348 30.98 5.11 11.33
CA ALA A 348 31.24 6.53 11.44
C ALA A 348 31.70 7.14 10.10
N GLY A 349 31.14 8.28 9.75
CA GLY A 349 31.40 8.96 8.46
C GLY A 349 30.64 8.40 7.27
N ALA A 350 29.81 7.35 7.45
CA ALA A 350 28.94 6.87 6.39
C ALA A 350 27.84 7.88 6.03
N THR A 351 27.39 7.83 4.79
CA THR A 351 26.24 8.61 4.32
C THR A 351 24.99 7.74 4.28
N VAL A 352 23.90 8.21 4.91
CA VAL A 352 22.58 7.56 4.86
C VAL A 352 21.60 8.46 4.10
N PHE A 353 21.10 7.97 2.97
CA PHE A 353 20.09 8.67 2.18
C PHE A 353 18.69 8.28 2.64
N ILE A 354 17.82 9.27 2.86
CA ILE A 354 16.46 9.07 3.35
C ILE A 354 15.47 9.30 2.20
N PRO A 355 14.88 8.25 1.59
CA PRO A 355 13.94 8.36 0.47
C PRO A 355 12.50 8.61 0.97
N MET A 356 12.32 9.58 1.86
CA MET A 356 11.04 9.90 2.51
C MET A 356 10.70 11.38 2.36
N ALA A 357 9.45 11.75 2.68
CA ALA A 357 9.04 13.14 2.76
C ALA A 357 9.90 13.93 3.77
N ALA A 358 10.18 15.19 3.48
CA ALA A 358 11.08 16.02 4.28
C ALA A 358 10.76 16.00 5.78
N ALA A 359 9.49 16.14 6.16
CA ALA A 359 9.10 16.11 7.57
C ALA A 359 9.40 14.76 8.27
N ALA A 360 9.35 13.64 7.55
CA ALA A 360 9.76 12.35 8.11
C ALA A 360 11.27 12.23 8.21
N ALA A 361 11.99 12.70 7.18
CA ALA A 361 13.46 12.74 7.18
C ALA A 361 14.00 13.60 8.31
N GLU A 362 13.46 14.78 8.51
CA GLU A 362 13.85 15.71 9.59
C GLU A 362 13.65 15.09 10.98
N LYS A 363 12.56 14.37 11.21
CA LYS A 363 12.34 13.64 12.47
C LYS A 363 13.39 12.56 12.73
N ILE A 364 13.75 11.79 11.69
CA ILE A 364 14.79 10.75 11.78
C ILE A 364 16.14 11.40 12.09
N ILE A 365 16.51 12.46 11.36
CA ILE A 365 17.76 13.19 11.56
C ILE A 365 17.84 13.76 12.97
N ALA A 366 16.75 14.34 13.48
CA ALA A 366 16.72 14.89 14.84
C ALA A 366 16.97 13.83 15.90
N ARG A 367 16.33 12.63 15.76
CA ARG A 367 16.55 11.51 16.70
C ARG A 367 17.97 10.94 16.63
N ALA A 368 18.59 10.96 15.47
CA ALA A 368 19.92 10.40 15.21
C ALA A 368 21.05 11.46 15.22
N SER A 369 20.79 12.67 15.68
CA SER A 369 21.72 13.81 15.60
C SER A 369 23.05 13.60 16.35
N ALA A 370 23.09 12.72 17.35
CA ALA A 370 24.31 12.38 18.10
C ALA A 370 25.20 11.34 17.37
N LEU A 371 24.70 10.71 16.31
CA LEU A 371 25.46 9.70 15.59
C LEU A 371 26.44 10.36 14.58
N PRO A 372 27.65 9.82 14.40
CA PRO A 372 28.63 10.33 13.47
C PRO A 372 28.32 9.91 12.00
N ILE A 373 27.12 10.21 11.54
CA ILE A 373 26.56 9.81 10.25
C ILE A 373 26.17 11.06 9.45
N ALA A 374 26.46 11.09 8.16
CA ALA A 374 26.00 12.13 7.26
C ALA A 374 24.63 11.76 6.67
N PHE A 375 23.58 12.48 7.03
CA PHE A 375 22.25 12.28 6.43
C PHE A 375 22.08 13.12 5.17
N ARG A 376 21.44 12.55 4.16
CA ARG A 376 21.02 13.22 2.92
C ARG A 376 19.58 12.86 2.60
N HIS A 377 18.82 13.82 2.12
CA HIS A 377 17.45 13.63 1.61
C HIS A 377 17.11 14.69 0.57
N LEU A 378 16.09 14.47 -0.24
CA LEU A 378 15.51 15.48 -1.10
C LEU A 378 14.42 16.24 -0.34
N ASN A 379 14.44 17.57 -0.38
CA ASN A 379 13.33 18.37 0.11
C ASN A 379 12.16 18.31 -0.90
N TRP A 380 11.21 17.41 -0.65
CA TRP A 380 10.05 17.16 -1.50
C TRP A 380 9.15 18.41 -1.62
N ASN A 381 9.12 19.29 -0.64
CA ASN A 381 8.33 20.52 -0.66
C ASN A 381 8.97 21.60 -1.54
N ALA A 382 10.29 21.75 -1.52
CA ALA A 382 11.00 22.68 -2.38
C ALA A 382 10.90 22.31 -3.88
N ALA A 383 10.78 21.02 -4.19
CA ALA A 383 10.55 20.56 -5.55
C ALA A 383 9.14 20.93 -6.08
N ARG A 384 8.15 21.14 -5.19
CA ARG A 384 6.79 21.59 -5.53
C ARG A 384 6.68 23.11 -5.65
N THR A 385 7.43 23.89 -4.86
CA THR A 385 7.32 25.36 -4.77
C THR A 385 8.08 26.13 -5.86
N LYS A 386 9.13 25.57 -6.46
CA LYS A 386 9.92 26.25 -7.53
C LYS A 386 9.14 26.55 -8.83
N ARG A 387 7.83 26.32 -8.92
CA ARG A 387 6.99 26.60 -10.09
C ARG A 387 5.67 27.34 -9.78
N ARG A 388 5.58 28.02 -8.63
CA ARG A 388 4.52 29.02 -8.38
C ARG A 388 5.04 30.46 -8.47
N ALA A 389 6.30 30.64 -8.86
CA ALA A 389 6.89 31.94 -9.21
C ALA A 389 7.11 32.05 -10.72
#